data_4b118c9d7346df508990cdb94fa56a2b
#
_entry.id   4b118c9d7346df508990cdb94fa56a2b
#
_cell.length_a   1.000
_cell.length_b   1.000
_cell.length_c   1.000
_cell.angle_alpha   90.00
_cell.angle_beta   90.00
_cell.angle_gamma   90.00
#
_symmetry.space_group_name_H-M   'P 1'
#
loop_
_entity.id
_entity.type
_entity.pdbx_description
1 polymer ?
#
loop_
_entity_poly.entity_id
_entity_poly.type
_entity_poly.pdbx_seq_one_letter_code
_entity_poly.pdbx_strand_id
1 'polypeptide(L)'
;TYIEPINWRTVARIIEKERPSALLPTMGGQTALNCALDLVREGVLEKYDVELIAASREAIDMAEDRELFRNAMRDIGLDCPRSRVAHSLEEALAIQAEIGFPTVIRPSFTLGGSGGGIAYNREEFEQIVARGLDASPTSEVLLEESVIGWKEFELEVMRDAEQVVDRRHEVD
;
A
#
# COMPACT_ATOMS: atom_id res chain seq x y z
N THR A 1 -7.82 -28.08 1.67
CA THR A 1 -8.41 -26.72 1.77
C THR A 1 -8.92 -26.48 3.16
N TYR A 2 -8.57 -25.34 3.73
CA TYR A 2 -9.05 -24.88 5.03
C TYR A 2 -10.02 -23.72 4.81
N ILE A 3 -11.16 -23.75 5.51
CA ILE A 3 -12.17 -22.68 5.51
C ILE A 3 -12.15 -22.08 6.92
N GLU A 4 -11.16 -21.24 7.17
CA GLU A 4 -10.87 -20.67 8.48
C GLU A 4 -10.59 -19.16 8.33
N PRO A 5 -10.73 -18.36 9.39
CA PRO A 5 -10.34 -16.96 9.37
C PRO A 5 -8.85 -16.78 9.02
N ILE A 6 -8.55 -15.89 8.11
CA ILE A 6 -7.18 -15.56 7.70
C ILE A 6 -6.56 -14.63 8.77
N ASN A 7 -5.88 -15.23 9.73
CA ASN A 7 -5.06 -14.55 10.72
C ASN A 7 -3.87 -15.43 11.08
N TRP A 8 -2.80 -14.83 11.58
CA TRP A 8 -1.54 -15.52 11.81
C TRP A 8 -1.66 -16.72 12.78
N ARG A 9 -2.53 -16.66 13.79
CA ARG A 9 -2.71 -17.76 14.76
C ARG A 9 -3.31 -19.00 14.14
N THR A 10 -4.32 -18.79 13.29
CA THR A 10 -4.96 -19.88 12.55
C THR A 10 -3.99 -20.49 11.53
N VAL A 11 -3.32 -19.62 10.74
CA VAL A 11 -2.35 -20.07 9.72
C VAL A 11 -1.16 -20.74 10.37
N ALA A 12 -0.67 -20.28 11.53
CA ALA A 12 0.40 -20.94 12.26
C ALA A 12 0.07 -22.40 12.66
N ARG A 13 -1.19 -22.65 13.09
CA ARG A 13 -1.65 -24.03 13.37
C ARG A 13 -1.72 -24.90 12.12
N ILE A 14 -2.09 -24.32 11.00
CA ILE A 14 -2.10 -25.02 9.71
C ILE A 14 -0.66 -25.37 9.29
N ILE A 15 0.27 -24.41 9.39
CA ILE A 15 1.70 -24.62 9.12
C ILE A 15 2.26 -25.70 10.04
N GLU A 16 1.94 -25.68 11.33
CA GLU A 16 2.37 -26.71 12.29
C GLU A 16 1.90 -28.11 11.89
N LYS A 17 0.67 -28.22 11.41
CA LYS A 17 0.05 -29.48 11.01
C LYS A 17 0.57 -29.98 9.66
N GLU A 18 0.56 -29.13 8.64
CA GLU A 18 0.82 -29.53 7.25
C GLU A 18 2.30 -29.48 6.86
N ARG A 19 3.12 -28.71 7.63
CA ARG A 19 4.57 -28.56 7.38
C ARG A 19 4.90 -28.23 5.93
N PRO A 20 4.30 -27.17 5.34
CA PRO A 20 4.64 -26.76 3.99
C PRO A 20 6.08 -26.28 3.93
N SER A 21 6.75 -26.45 2.79
CA SER A 21 8.09 -25.90 2.56
C SER A 21 8.06 -24.40 2.21
N ALA A 22 6.92 -23.91 1.70
CA ALA A 22 6.79 -22.52 1.27
C ALA A 22 5.39 -21.95 1.52
N LEU A 23 5.32 -20.62 1.65
CA LEU A 23 4.09 -19.83 1.75
C LEU A 23 4.04 -18.82 0.61
N LEU A 24 2.96 -18.83 -0.18
CA LEU A 24 2.68 -17.87 -1.24
C LEU A 24 1.58 -16.91 -0.80
N PRO A 25 1.88 -15.66 -0.40
CA PRO A 25 0.88 -14.72 0.10
C PRO A 25 0.19 -13.90 -1.00
N THR A 26 0.79 -13.76 -2.18
CA THR A 26 0.40 -12.81 -3.21
C THR A 26 -0.96 -13.11 -3.89
N MET A 27 -1.48 -14.35 -3.74
CA MET A 27 -2.75 -14.75 -4.34
C MET A 27 -3.98 -14.48 -3.46
N GLY A 28 -3.80 -13.91 -2.27
CA GLY A 28 -4.89 -13.67 -1.31
C GLY A 28 -5.17 -12.21 -1.00
N GLY A 29 -4.65 -11.28 -1.83
CA GLY A 29 -4.78 -9.83 -1.64
C GLY A 29 -4.17 -9.34 -0.33
N GLN A 30 -4.54 -8.11 0.08
CA GLN A 30 -3.97 -7.42 1.24
C GLN A 30 -4.08 -8.24 2.55
N THR A 31 -5.18 -8.97 2.72
CA THR A 31 -5.38 -9.80 3.93
C THR A 31 -4.32 -10.90 4.05
N ALA A 32 -3.94 -11.52 2.93
CA ALA A 32 -2.91 -12.56 2.94
C ALA A 32 -1.51 -11.97 3.11
N LEU A 33 -1.22 -10.81 2.50
CA LEU A 33 0.05 -10.10 2.68
C LEU A 33 0.26 -9.70 4.13
N ASN A 34 -0.73 -9.06 4.75
CA ASN A 34 -0.69 -8.69 6.17
C ASN A 34 -0.51 -9.92 7.08
N CYS A 35 -1.23 -11.00 6.80
CA CYS A 35 -1.09 -12.25 7.55
C CYS A 35 0.31 -12.84 7.42
N ALA A 36 0.92 -12.79 6.23
CA ALA A 36 2.29 -13.26 6.02
C ALA A 36 3.31 -12.41 6.80
N LEU A 37 3.18 -11.10 6.81
CA LEU A 37 4.03 -10.21 7.62
C LEU A 37 3.90 -10.52 9.12
N ASP A 38 2.68 -10.76 9.60
CA ASP A 38 2.45 -11.14 10.99
C ASP A 38 3.11 -12.49 11.31
N LEU A 39 3.03 -13.50 10.42
CA LEU A 39 3.71 -14.79 10.58
C LEU A 39 5.23 -14.64 10.65
N VAL A 40 5.82 -13.73 9.88
CA VAL A 40 7.24 -13.39 9.94
C VAL A 40 7.58 -12.74 11.27
N ARG A 41 6.82 -11.71 11.70
CA ARG A 41 7.04 -10.97 12.95
C ARG A 41 6.96 -11.88 14.19
N GLU A 42 6.03 -12.82 14.17
CA GLU A 42 5.84 -13.81 15.25
C GLU A 42 6.82 -15.01 15.17
N GLY A 43 7.74 -15.01 14.20
CA GLY A 43 8.76 -16.05 14.03
C GLY A 43 8.21 -17.42 13.60
N VAL A 44 6.98 -17.48 13.10
CA VAL A 44 6.32 -18.74 12.74
C VAL A 44 7.00 -19.40 11.53
N LEU A 45 7.33 -18.59 10.52
CA LEU A 45 7.96 -19.12 9.30
C LEU A 45 9.35 -19.68 9.61
N GLU A 46 10.14 -18.97 10.41
CA GLU A 46 11.46 -19.43 10.85
C GLU A 46 11.37 -20.70 11.69
N LYS A 47 10.44 -20.75 12.66
CA LYS A 47 10.23 -21.91 13.53
C LYS A 47 9.95 -23.22 12.77
N TYR A 48 9.25 -23.13 11.64
CA TYR A 48 8.82 -24.29 10.88
C TYR A 48 9.57 -24.46 9.55
N ASP A 49 10.61 -23.64 9.31
CA ASP A 49 11.43 -23.67 8.09
C ASP A 49 10.58 -23.49 6.80
N VAL A 50 9.71 -22.47 6.83
CA VAL A 50 8.80 -22.15 5.72
C VAL A 50 9.34 -20.96 4.96
N GLU A 51 9.63 -21.15 3.67
CA GLU A 51 10.09 -20.09 2.79
C GLU A 51 8.92 -19.17 2.35
N LEU A 52 9.11 -17.87 2.43
CA LEU A 52 8.17 -16.92 1.86
C LEU A 52 8.53 -16.71 0.37
N ILE A 53 7.68 -17.20 -0.54
CA ILE A 53 7.92 -17.15 -1.99
C ILE A 53 7.10 -16.06 -2.69
N ALA A 54 7.52 -15.68 -3.88
CA ALA A 54 7.01 -14.63 -4.77
C ALA A 54 7.26 -13.20 -4.29
N ALA A 55 7.21 -12.91 -2.99
CA ALA A 55 7.57 -11.61 -2.45
C ALA A 55 8.29 -11.77 -1.12
N SER A 56 9.47 -11.19 -0.98
CA SER A 56 10.17 -11.14 0.31
C SER A 56 9.47 -10.18 1.27
N ARG A 57 9.77 -10.29 2.56
CA ARG A 57 9.28 -9.35 3.56
C ARG A 57 9.61 -7.91 3.19
N GLU A 58 10.86 -7.66 2.80
CA GLU A 58 11.35 -6.33 2.43
C GLU A 58 10.61 -5.78 1.21
N ALA A 59 10.29 -6.64 0.23
CA ALA A 59 9.52 -6.25 -0.95
C ALA A 59 8.07 -5.89 -0.59
N ILE A 60 7.45 -6.64 0.34
CA ILE A 60 6.09 -6.35 0.82
C ILE A 60 6.10 -5.04 1.62
N ASP A 61 7.00 -4.88 2.58
CA ASP A 61 7.13 -3.65 3.38
C ASP A 61 7.36 -2.44 2.47
N MET A 62 8.24 -2.56 1.46
CA MET A 62 8.51 -1.49 0.49
C MET A 62 7.30 -1.14 -0.39
N ALA A 63 6.50 -2.13 -0.79
CA ALA A 63 5.32 -1.90 -1.62
C ALA A 63 4.16 -1.28 -0.82
N GLU A 64 4.02 -1.62 0.46
CA GLU A 64 2.93 -1.19 1.32
C GLU A 64 3.18 0.16 2.00
N ASP A 65 4.44 0.44 2.35
CA ASP A 65 4.83 1.70 2.95
C ASP A 65 5.14 2.74 1.88
N ARG A 66 4.35 3.82 1.85
CA ARG A 66 4.44 4.87 0.83
C ARG A 66 5.75 5.65 0.88
N GLU A 67 6.35 5.79 2.06
CA GLU A 67 7.63 6.48 2.22
C GLU A 67 8.77 5.60 1.71
N LEU A 68 8.76 4.32 2.07
CA LEU A 68 9.73 3.33 1.57
C LEU A 68 9.63 3.19 0.05
N PHE A 69 8.40 3.09 -0.49
CA PHE A 69 8.18 3.04 -1.94
C PHE A 69 8.71 4.28 -2.65
N ARG A 70 8.40 5.48 -2.15
CA ARG A 70 8.88 6.74 -2.74
C ARG A 70 10.41 6.83 -2.73
N ASN A 71 11.05 6.42 -1.63
CA ASN A 71 12.49 6.41 -1.53
C ASN A 71 13.09 5.42 -2.54
N ALA A 72 12.53 4.22 -2.65
CA ALA A 72 12.95 3.24 -3.65
C ALA A 72 12.80 3.75 -5.09
N MET A 73 11.72 4.45 -5.42
CA MET A 73 11.54 5.06 -6.74
C MET A 73 12.57 6.15 -7.01
N ARG A 74 12.84 7.00 -6.02
CA ARG A 74 13.87 8.04 -6.13
C ARG A 74 15.28 7.45 -6.34
N ASP A 75 15.60 6.36 -5.63
CA ASP A 75 16.91 5.69 -5.71
C ASP A 75 17.17 5.11 -7.11
N ILE A 76 16.12 4.72 -7.84
CA ILE A 76 16.22 4.26 -9.24
C ILE A 76 15.99 5.37 -10.26
N GLY A 77 15.89 6.63 -9.81
CA GLY A 77 15.76 7.80 -10.69
C GLY A 77 14.36 8.05 -11.25
N LEU A 78 13.31 7.49 -10.62
CA LEU A 78 11.92 7.73 -10.99
C LEU A 78 11.30 8.78 -10.05
N ASP A 79 10.51 9.68 -10.64
CA ASP A 79 9.73 10.66 -9.90
C ASP A 79 8.40 10.06 -9.42
N CYS A 80 7.97 10.49 -8.24
CA CYS A 80 6.63 10.24 -7.73
C CYS A 80 5.85 11.55 -7.64
N PRO A 81 4.52 11.52 -7.71
CA PRO A 81 3.71 12.70 -7.45
C PRO A 81 4.08 13.32 -6.11
N ARG A 82 4.12 14.66 -6.08
CA ARG A 82 4.42 15.38 -4.84
C ARG A 82 3.33 15.07 -3.82
N SER A 83 3.72 14.64 -2.65
CA SER A 83 2.77 14.29 -1.60
C SER A 83 3.34 14.54 -0.21
N ARG A 84 2.48 14.92 0.73
CA ARG A 84 2.82 15.14 2.15
C ARG A 84 1.63 14.79 3.03
N VAL A 85 1.92 14.35 4.25
CA VAL A 85 0.92 14.08 5.29
C VAL A 85 0.62 15.36 6.05
N ALA A 86 -0.65 15.58 6.37
CA ALA A 86 -1.14 16.64 7.24
C ALA A 86 -1.98 16.06 8.37
N HIS A 87 -1.83 16.64 9.57
CA HIS A 87 -2.57 16.26 10.77
C HIS A 87 -3.59 17.36 11.19
N SER A 88 -3.65 18.46 10.46
CA SER A 88 -4.58 19.54 10.67
C SER A 88 -4.96 20.20 9.36
N LEU A 89 -6.08 20.95 9.37
CA LEU A 89 -6.48 21.75 8.22
C LEU A 89 -5.46 22.84 7.89
N GLU A 90 -4.82 23.42 8.91
CA GLU A 90 -3.81 24.48 8.74
C GLU A 90 -2.59 23.92 7.98
N GLU A 91 -2.06 22.77 8.41
CA GLU A 91 -0.97 22.07 7.72
C GLU A 91 -1.37 21.71 6.28
N ALA A 92 -2.60 21.19 6.12
CA ALA A 92 -3.12 20.81 4.81
C ALA A 92 -3.18 21.99 3.84
N LEU A 93 -3.62 23.16 4.29
CA LEU A 93 -3.65 24.37 3.47
C LEU A 93 -2.26 24.86 3.07
N ALA A 94 -1.28 24.74 3.97
CA ALA A 94 0.10 25.09 3.66
C ALA A 94 0.68 24.16 2.58
N ILE A 95 0.44 22.85 2.71
CA ILE A 95 0.88 21.83 1.73
C ILE A 95 0.17 22.05 0.39
N GLN A 96 -1.14 22.31 0.40
CA GLN A 96 -1.91 22.54 -0.83
C GLN A 96 -1.39 23.75 -1.60
N ALA A 97 -0.96 24.80 -0.92
CA ALA A 97 -0.37 25.99 -1.58
C ALA A 97 0.91 25.66 -2.37
N GLU A 98 1.64 24.62 -1.97
CA GLU A 98 2.83 24.13 -2.70
C GLU A 98 2.46 23.17 -3.84
N ILE A 99 1.46 22.31 -3.62
CA ILE A 99 1.04 21.27 -4.57
C ILE A 99 0.16 21.85 -5.69
N GLY A 100 -0.77 22.74 -5.34
CA GLY A 100 -1.77 23.30 -6.27
C GLY A 100 -3.02 22.44 -6.40
N PHE A 101 -3.91 22.82 -7.30
CA PHE A 101 -5.11 22.08 -7.67
C PHE A 101 -4.97 21.45 -9.06
N PRO A 102 -5.61 20.29 -9.32
CA PRO A 102 -6.36 19.44 -8.38
C PRO A 102 -5.47 18.76 -7.35
N THR A 103 -5.97 18.59 -6.12
CA THR A 103 -5.27 17.87 -5.04
C THR A 103 -6.04 16.61 -4.68
N VAL A 104 -5.37 15.47 -4.62
CA VAL A 104 -5.91 14.21 -4.13
C VAL A 104 -5.74 14.16 -2.61
N ILE A 105 -6.80 13.83 -1.89
CA ILE A 105 -6.83 13.73 -0.43
C ILE A 105 -7.17 12.28 -0.08
N ARG A 106 -6.28 11.64 0.70
CA ARG A 106 -6.45 10.24 1.12
C ARG A 106 -6.27 10.14 2.63
N PRO A 107 -7.33 9.85 3.39
CA PRO A 107 -7.20 9.57 4.81
C PRO A 107 -6.34 8.32 5.04
N SER A 108 -5.50 8.35 6.06
CA SER A 108 -4.70 7.19 6.43
C SER A 108 -5.55 6.13 7.12
N PHE A 109 -5.22 4.86 6.88
CA PHE A 109 -5.86 3.69 7.49
C PHE A 109 -7.37 3.56 7.25
N THR A 110 -7.89 4.14 6.15
CA THR A 110 -9.29 3.95 5.73
C THR A 110 -9.38 2.95 4.58
N LEU A 111 -10.48 2.18 4.56
CA LEU A 111 -10.75 1.22 3.51
C LEU A 111 -11.68 1.82 2.44
N GLY A 112 -11.43 1.45 1.18
CA GLY A 112 -12.36 1.74 0.08
C GLY A 112 -12.54 3.22 -0.26
N GLY A 113 -11.54 4.08 0.01
CA GLY A 113 -11.61 5.51 -0.32
C GLY A 113 -12.53 6.36 0.56
N SER A 114 -12.98 5.79 1.69
CA SER A 114 -13.87 6.49 2.65
C SER A 114 -13.21 7.77 3.18
N GLY A 115 -13.91 8.90 3.10
CA GLY A 115 -13.45 10.19 3.59
C GLY A 115 -12.48 10.94 2.66
N GLY A 116 -11.95 10.27 1.63
CA GLY A 116 -11.06 10.88 0.64
C GLY A 116 -11.80 11.52 -0.54
N GLY A 117 -11.02 12.09 -1.46
CA GLY A 117 -11.53 12.68 -2.68
C GLY A 117 -10.49 13.51 -3.43
N ILE A 118 -10.93 14.12 -4.52
CA ILE A 118 -10.14 15.05 -5.30
C ILE A 118 -10.79 16.44 -5.18
N ALA A 119 -10.01 17.42 -4.76
CA ALA A 119 -10.44 18.79 -4.66
C ALA A 119 -9.94 19.60 -5.85
N TYR A 120 -10.84 20.34 -6.47
CA TYR A 120 -10.55 21.23 -7.59
C TYR A 120 -10.50 22.70 -7.19
N ASN A 121 -10.94 23.01 -5.98
CA ASN A 121 -10.96 24.36 -5.42
C ASN A 121 -10.81 24.31 -3.89
N ARG A 122 -10.63 25.49 -3.29
CA ARG A 122 -10.37 25.60 -1.85
C ARG A 122 -11.55 25.12 -0.99
N GLU A 123 -12.78 25.40 -1.39
CA GLU A 123 -13.97 25.03 -0.61
C GLU A 123 -14.11 23.50 -0.54
N GLU A 124 -14.00 22.82 -1.68
CA GLU A 124 -13.98 21.35 -1.74
C GLU A 124 -12.82 20.78 -0.93
N PHE A 125 -11.64 21.38 -1.02
CA PHE A 125 -10.46 20.96 -0.29
C PHE A 125 -10.68 20.96 1.22
N GLU A 126 -11.15 22.10 1.76
CA GLU A 126 -11.41 22.25 3.20
C GLU A 126 -12.45 21.23 3.70
N GLN A 127 -13.52 20.99 2.93
CA GLN A 127 -14.55 19.99 3.26
C GLN A 127 -14.02 18.56 3.24
N ILE A 128 -13.24 18.19 2.21
CA ILE A 128 -12.69 16.83 2.08
C ILE A 128 -11.62 16.57 3.14
N VAL A 129 -10.73 17.54 3.39
CA VAL A 129 -9.71 17.43 4.45
C VAL A 129 -10.34 17.26 5.82
N ALA A 130 -11.33 18.08 6.18
CA ALA A 130 -12.01 17.98 7.47
C ALA A 130 -12.65 16.60 7.65
N ARG A 131 -13.37 16.11 6.63
CA ARG A 131 -13.97 14.78 6.63
C ARG A 131 -12.90 13.67 6.68
N GLY A 132 -11.79 13.86 5.99
CA GLY A 132 -10.70 12.89 5.96
C GLY A 132 -9.97 12.76 7.30
N LEU A 133 -9.71 13.88 7.97
CA LEU A 133 -9.12 13.90 9.32
C LEU A 133 -10.03 13.24 10.36
N ASP A 134 -11.35 13.44 10.24
CA ASP A 134 -12.34 12.79 11.12
C ASP A 134 -12.47 11.29 10.86
N ALA A 135 -12.37 10.87 9.60
CA ALA A 135 -12.45 9.48 9.21
C ALA A 135 -11.18 8.67 9.52
N SER A 136 -10.03 9.31 9.60
CA SER A 136 -8.74 8.65 9.87
C SER A 136 -8.59 8.33 11.36
N PRO A 137 -8.33 7.07 11.73
CA PRO A 137 -8.06 6.69 13.13
C PRO A 137 -6.85 7.41 13.75
N THR A 138 -5.93 7.87 12.92
CA THR A 138 -4.71 8.61 13.33
C THR A 138 -4.84 10.11 13.12
N SER A 139 -6.04 10.60 12.69
CA SER A 139 -6.29 12.01 12.37
C SER A 139 -5.25 12.58 11.40
N GLU A 140 -4.99 11.84 10.32
CA GLU A 140 -4.05 12.25 9.29
C GLU A 140 -4.59 12.02 7.88
N VAL A 141 -4.23 12.90 6.97
CA VAL A 141 -4.53 12.79 5.54
C VAL A 141 -3.27 12.95 4.71
N LEU A 142 -3.12 12.11 3.69
CA LEU A 142 -2.14 12.32 2.64
C LEU A 142 -2.72 13.26 1.60
N LEU A 143 -1.99 14.31 1.29
CA LEU A 143 -2.25 15.24 0.20
C LEU A 143 -1.30 14.94 -0.94
N GLU A 144 -1.81 14.79 -2.14
CA GLU A 144 -1.04 14.33 -3.28
C GLU A 144 -1.38 15.13 -4.53
N GLU A 145 -0.37 15.43 -5.31
CA GLU A 145 -0.52 16.03 -6.63
C GLU A 145 -1.36 15.13 -7.54
N SER A 146 -2.34 15.72 -8.22
CA SER A 146 -3.17 14.95 -9.13
C SER A 146 -2.46 14.70 -10.46
N VAL A 147 -2.53 13.47 -10.90
CA VAL A 147 -2.05 13.02 -12.22
C VAL A 147 -3.20 12.81 -13.22
N ILE A 148 -4.38 13.41 -12.96
CA ILE A 148 -5.53 13.34 -13.86
C ILE A 148 -5.13 13.80 -15.26
N GLY A 149 -5.49 13.00 -16.27
CA GLY A 149 -5.17 13.25 -17.67
C GLY A 149 -3.80 12.73 -18.12
N TRP A 150 -3.04 12.14 -17.21
CA TRP A 150 -1.86 11.36 -17.60
C TRP A 150 -2.28 10.01 -18.14
N LYS A 151 -1.43 9.41 -18.98
CA LYS A 151 -1.61 8.02 -19.40
C LYS A 151 -1.21 7.10 -18.26
N GLU A 152 -2.07 6.11 -17.97
CA GLU A 152 -1.82 5.08 -17.00
C GLU A 152 -1.32 3.81 -17.70
N PHE A 153 -0.28 3.21 -17.13
CA PHE A 153 0.27 1.94 -17.61
C PHE A 153 0.43 1.00 -16.43
N GLU A 154 -0.06 -0.20 -16.57
CA GLU A 154 0.23 -1.29 -15.65
C GLU A 154 1.37 -2.16 -16.17
N LEU A 155 2.25 -2.56 -15.27
CA LEU A 155 3.35 -3.46 -15.54
C LEU A 155 3.18 -4.70 -14.69
N GLU A 156 3.03 -5.85 -15.34
CA GLU A 156 3.12 -7.14 -14.67
C GLU A 156 4.50 -7.75 -14.89
N VAL A 157 5.22 -7.97 -13.82
CA VAL A 157 6.57 -8.53 -13.85
C VAL A 157 6.55 -9.92 -13.23
N MET A 158 6.90 -10.93 -14.02
CA MET A 158 7.17 -12.28 -13.54
C MET A 158 8.66 -12.55 -13.62
N ARG A 159 9.23 -13.02 -12.52
CA ARG A 159 10.64 -13.38 -12.44
C ARG A 159 10.80 -14.76 -11.84
N ASP A 160 11.58 -15.59 -12.50
CA ASP A 160 12.19 -16.81 -11.92
C ASP A 160 13.71 -16.63 -11.78
N ALA A 161 14.43 -17.73 -11.48
CA ALA A 161 15.88 -17.68 -11.31
C ALA A 161 16.65 -17.40 -12.63
N GLU A 162 16.03 -17.61 -13.79
CA GLU A 162 16.68 -17.57 -15.10
C GLU A 162 16.20 -16.40 -15.96
N GLN A 163 14.94 -15.97 -15.83
CA GLN A 163 14.31 -15.00 -16.75
C GLN A 163 13.46 -13.95 -16.01
N VAL A 164 13.43 -12.76 -16.58
CA VAL A 164 12.46 -11.71 -16.26
C VAL A 164 11.54 -11.53 -17.46
N VAL A 165 10.24 -11.70 -17.27
CA VAL A 165 9.22 -11.42 -18.30
C VAL A 165 8.40 -10.23 -17.80
N ASP A 166 8.42 -9.13 -18.56
CA ASP A 166 7.56 -7.99 -18.34
C ASP A 166 6.44 -7.94 -19.38
N ARG A 167 5.25 -7.56 -18.97
CA ARG A 167 4.14 -7.23 -19.86
C ARG A 167 3.63 -5.85 -19.50
N ARG A 168 3.48 -5.00 -20.52
CA ARG A 168 2.88 -3.66 -20.37
C ARG A 168 1.45 -3.71 -20.86
N HIS A 169 0.54 -3.15 -20.09
CA HIS A 169 -0.84 -2.90 -20.49
C HIS A 169 -1.10 -1.40 -20.38
N GLU A 170 -1.70 -0.81 -21.42
CA GLU A 170 -2.26 0.54 -21.34
C GLU A 170 -3.67 0.38 -20.74
N VAL A 171 -3.96 1.14 -19.70
CA VAL A 171 -5.28 1.15 -19.04
C VAL A 171 -6.11 2.24 -19.71
N ASP A 172 -7.27 1.86 -20.29
CA ASP A 172 -8.22 2.76 -20.94
C ASP A 172 -9.07 3.57 -19.94
#